data_c59a8f80f84b02f24bea8425dedfb016
#
_entry.id   c59a8f80f84b02f24bea8425dedfb016
#
_cell.length_a   1.000
_cell.length_b   1.000
_cell.length_c   1.000
_cell.angle_alpha   90.00
_cell.angle_beta   90.00
_cell.angle_gamma   90.00
#
_symmetry.space_group_name_H-M   'P 1'
#
loop_
_entity.id
_entity.type
_entity.pdbx_description
1 polymer ?
#
loop_
_entity_poly.entity_id
_entity_poly.type
_entity_poly.pdbx_seq_one_letter_code
_entity_poly.pdbx_strand_id
1 'polypeptide(L)'
;FKIESYLCRKNKLLLSNDMNSIIYNMASRGGVITVSELSKQSDYRKLVRMKDRGDLIKIRHGVYAIPDALFNTMIDVERIVPNGIVCLFNAWAYHQLSTVVPPSICVAIDAKRKVVIPSTVPIEIYYWKKENLEFGITDAEISGFKVRITDLERSVCDAVKYRNKIGLD
;
A
#
# COMPACT_ATOMS: atom_id res chain seq x y z
N PHE A 1 -4.93 12.21 12.68
CA PHE A 1 -6.33 12.63 13.05
C PHE A 1 -7.36 11.50 12.87
N LYS A 2 -7.34 10.65 11.82
CA LYS A 2 -8.35 9.58 11.64
C LYS A 2 -8.03 8.28 12.41
N ILE A 3 -6.77 7.99 12.67
CA ILE A 3 -6.33 6.79 13.40
C ILE A 3 -6.64 6.91 14.89
N GLU A 4 -6.54 8.11 15.45
CA GLU A 4 -6.97 8.40 16.83
C GLU A 4 -8.46 8.16 17.01
N SER A 5 -9.30 8.49 16.01
CA SER A 5 -10.75 8.23 16.07
C SER A 5 -11.08 6.74 16.01
N TYR A 6 -10.28 5.93 15.29
CA TYR A 6 -10.42 4.47 15.27
C TYR A 6 -10.06 3.85 16.61
N LEU A 7 -8.94 4.27 17.20
CA LEU A 7 -8.53 3.86 18.55
C LEU A 7 -9.58 4.30 19.61
N CYS A 8 -10.15 5.49 19.47
CA CYS A 8 -11.16 6.01 20.38
C CYS A 8 -12.50 5.26 20.27
N ARG A 9 -12.94 4.86 19.08
CA ARG A 9 -14.20 4.11 18.88
C ARG A 9 -14.12 2.67 19.40
N LYS A 10 -12.96 2.00 19.31
CA LYS A 10 -12.77 0.64 19.82
C LYS A 10 -12.28 0.57 21.27
N ASN A 11 -11.83 1.66 21.87
CA ASN A 11 -11.41 1.71 23.28
C ASN A 11 -12.56 1.43 24.31
N LYS A 12 -13.77 1.23 23.84
CA LYS A 12 -14.90 0.84 24.70
C LYS A 12 -15.00 -0.66 25.00
N LEU A 13 -14.14 -1.51 24.42
CA LEU A 13 -14.15 -2.95 24.66
C LEU A 13 -12.71 -3.50 24.81
N LEU A 14 -12.20 -3.52 26.05
CA LEU A 14 -11.23 -4.48 26.63
C LEU A 14 -10.26 -5.18 25.66
N LEU A 15 -9.44 -4.41 24.94
CA LEU A 15 -8.23 -4.94 24.35
C LEU A 15 -7.17 -5.00 25.43
N SER A 16 -6.55 -6.17 25.67
CA SER A 16 -5.44 -6.29 26.60
C SER A 16 -4.34 -5.28 26.22
N ASN A 17 -3.64 -4.74 27.21
CA ASN A 17 -2.56 -3.74 27.00
C ASN A 17 -1.55 -4.16 25.92
N ASP A 18 -1.32 -5.45 25.77
CA ASP A 18 -0.45 -6.05 24.77
C ASP A 18 -0.96 -5.95 23.31
N MET A 19 -2.29 -6.01 23.10
CA MET A 19 -2.88 -5.85 21.75
C MET A 19 -2.90 -4.40 21.32
N ASN A 20 -3.06 -3.48 22.27
CA ASN A 20 -2.97 -2.04 22.03
C ASN A 20 -1.57 -1.64 21.51
N SER A 21 -0.50 -2.29 22.01
CA SER A 21 0.85 -2.01 21.55
C SER A 21 1.09 -2.38 20.09
N ILE A 22 0.51 -3.50 19.62
CA ILE A 22 0.61 -3.92 18.21
C ILE A 22 -0.15 -2.93 17.32
N ILE A 23 -1.39 -2.59 17.68
CA ILE A 23 -2.21 -1.61 16.92
C ILE A 23 -1.53 -0.25 16.90
N TYR A 24 -0.97 0.20 18.00
CA TYR A 24 -0.25 1.47 18.09
C TYR A 24 0.99 1.48 17.17
N ASN A 25 1.79 0.40 17.20
CA ASN A 25 2.94 0.27 16.30
C ASN A 25 2.52 0.20 14.82
N MET A 26 1.38 -0.43 14.52
CA MET A 26 0.83 -0.44 13.16
C MET A 26 0.38 0.96 12.74
N ALA A 27 -0.34 1.66 13.61
CA ALA A 27 -0.87 2.98 13.34
C ALA A 27 0.23 4.01 13.06
N SER A 28 1.35 3.96 13.82
CA SER A 28 2.51 4.84 13.60
C SER A 28 3.27 4.53 12.30
N ARG A 29 3.00 3.39 11.66
CA ARG A 29 3.66 2.88 10.45
C ARG A 29 2.72 2.73 9.26
N GLY A 30 1.69 3.55 9.18
CA GLY A 30 0.73 3.52 8.07
C GLY A 30 -0.29 2.39 8.12
N GLY A 31 -0.44 1.72 9.26
CA GLY A 31 -1.47 0.70 9.48
C GLY A 31 -1.18 -0.68 8.89
N VAL A 32 0.02 -0.91 8.38
CA VAL A 32 0.47 -2.20 7.81
C VAL A 32 1.61 -2.77 8.66
N ILE A 33 1.59 -4.08 8.91
CA ILE A 33 2.66 -4.80 9.62
C ILE A 33 3.03 -6.09 8.89
N THR A 34 4.33 -6.39 8.88
CA THR A 34 4.87 -7.68 8.42
C THR A 34 5.24 -8.57 9.61
N VAL A 35 5.05 -9.88 9.44
CA VAL A 35 5.41 -10.86 10.49
C VAL A 35 6.90 -10.80 10.85
N SER A 36 7.75 -10.46 9.88
CA SER A 36 9.20 -10.26 10.11
C SER A 36 9.53 -9.11 11.07
N GLU A 37 8.60 -8.18 11.26
CA GLU A 37 8.76 -7.04 12.18
C GLU A 37 8.36 -7.38 13.63
N LEU A 38 7.79 -8.56 13.84
CA LEU A 38 7.42 -9.01 15.18
C LEU A 38 8.63 -9.53 15.92
N SER A 39 8.86 -9.00 17.11
CA SER A 39 9.99 -9.38 17.95
C SER A 39 9.77 -10.71 18.69
N LYS A 40 8.51 -11.14 18.85
CA LYS A 40 8.15 -12.33 19.64
C LYS A 40 7.14 -13.22 18.89
N GLN A 41 7.32 -14.53 19.00
CA GLN A 41 6.37 -15.51 18.45
C GLN A 41 4.97 -15.42 19.11
N SER A 42 4.88 -14.91 20.34
CA SER A 42 3.60 -14.64 21.01
C SER A 42 2.77 -13.59 20.26
N ASP A 43 3.42 -12.63 19.59
CA ASP A 43 2.76 -11.53 18.89
C ASP A 43 2.13 -12.01 17.59
N TYR A 44 2.70 -13.04 16.94
CA TYR A 44 2.09 -13.71 15.80
C TYR A 44 0.73 -14.34 16.16
N ARG A 45 0.63 -15.02 17.31
CA ARG A 45 -0.64 -15.58 17.79
C ARG A 45 -1.68 -14.49 18.06
N LYS A 46 -1.25 -13.33 18.55
CA LYS A 46 -2.13 -12.16 18.73
C LYS A 46 -2.62 -11.63 17.41
N LEU A 47 -1.73 -11.48 16.40
CA LEU A 47 -2.12 -11.06 15.04
C LEU A 47 -3.17 -12.00 14.42
N VAL A 48 -2.99 -13.31 14.54
CA VAL A 48 -3.96 -14.29 14.03
C VAL A 48 -5.32 -14.11 14.72
N ARG A 49 -5.35 -13.98 16.04
CA ARG A 49 -6.61 -13.73 16.79
C ARG A 49 -7.28 -12.41 16.36
N MET A 50 -6.51 -11.35 16.15
CA MET A 50 -7.02 -10.06 15.67
C MET A 50 -7.60 -10.19 14.25
N LYS A 51 -6.93 -10.93 13.37
CA LYS A 51 -7.45 -11.25 12.03
C LYS A 51 -8.78 -12.03 12.13
N ASP A 52 -8.86 -13.05 12.98
CA ASP A 52 -10.06 -13.89 13.14
C ASP A 52 -11.24 -13.11 13.75
N ARG A 53 -10.97 -12.05 14.51
CA ARG A 53 -11.99 -11.09 15.00
C ARG A 53 -12.39 -10.02 13.98
N GLY A 54 -11.72 -9.96 12.83
CA GLY A 54 -11.94 -8.91 11.84
C GLY A 54 -11.28 -7.55 12.17
N ASP A 55 -10.41 -7.50 13.20
CA ASP A 55 -9.66 -6.28 13.55
C ASP A 55 -8.53 -6.00 12.55
N LEU A 56 -8.05 -7.04 11.87
CA LEU A 56 -7.03 -6.97 10.84
C LEU A 56 -7.45 -7.72 9.59
N ILE A 57 -6.99 -7.24 8.45
CA ILE A 57 -7.11 -7.90 7.16
C ILE A 57 -5.75 -8.48 6.78
N LYS A 58 -5.71 -9.73 6.34
CA LYS A 58 -4.52 -10.33 5.75
C LYS A 58 -4.43 -9.92 4.29
N ILE A 59 -3.40 -9.16 3.94
CA ILE A 59 -3.16 -8.69 2.57
C ILE A 59 -2.48 -9.79 1.75
N ARG A 60 -1.43 -10.39 2.30
CA ARG A 60 -0.70 -11.52 1.71
C ARG A 60 -0.06 -12.36 2.82
N HIS A 61 0.68 -13.41 2.44
CA HIS A 61 1.40 -14.21 3.43
C HIS A 61 2.36 -13.32 4.25
N GLY A 62 2.15 -13.31 5.56
CA GLY A 62 2.97 -12.55 6.51
C GLY A 62 2.73 -11.04 6.55
N VAL A 63 1.72 -10.50 5.82
CA VAL A 63 1.39 -9.06 5.84
C VAL A 63 -0.07 -8.85 6.25
N TYR A 64 -0.26 -7.99 7.24
CA TYR A 64 -1.56 -7.65 7.82
C TYR A 64 -1.74 -6.14 7.85
N ALA A 65 -2.99 -5.68 7.70
CA ALA A 65 -3.32 -4.26 7.78
C ALA A 65 -4.57 -4.01 8.63
N ILE A 66 -4.65 -2.82 9.17
CA ILE A 66 -5.87 -2.28 9.77
C ILE A 66 -6.84 -1.95 8.63
N PRO A 67 -8.13 -2.37 8.67
CA PRO A 67 -9.08 -2.10 7.60
C PRO A 67 -9.14 -0.62 7.21
N ASP A 68 -9.23 0.29 8.17
CA ASP A 68 -9.33 1.72 7.92
C ASP A 68 -8.06 2.32 7.28
N ALA A 69 -6.91 1.69 7.47
CA ALA A 69 -5.66 2.13 6.82
C ALA A 69 -5.68 1.88 5.31
N LEU A 70 -6.46 0.89 4.85
CA LEU A 70 -6.58 0.58 3.43
C LEU A 70 -7.42 1.61 2.65
N PHE A 71 -8.26 2.37 3.33
CA PHE A 71 -9.04 3.46 2.74
C PHE A 71 -8.28 4.79 2.68
N ASN A 72 -7.13 4.89 3.34
CA ASN A 72 -6.24 6.03 3.16
C ASN A 72 -5.51 5.86 1.83
N THR A 73 -5.51 6.90 1.01
CA THR A 73 -4.89 6.96 -0.33
C THR A 73 -3.39 6.66 -0.35
N MET A 74 -2.78 6.49 0.84
CA MET A 74 -1.34 6.27 0.99
C MET A 74 -1.10 5.03 1.85
N ILE A 75 -1.00 3.91 1.17
CA ILE A 75 -0.61 2.63 1.75
C ILE A 75 0.89 2.45 1.55
N ASP A 76 1.57 1.81 2.50
CA ASP A 76 2.97 1.42 2.31
C ASP A 76 3.10 0.38 1.18
N VAL A 77 3.26 0.88 -0.04
CA VAL A 77 3.31 0.06 -1.25
C VAL A 77 4.45 -0.94 -1.19
N GLU A 78 5.61 -0.55 -0.66
CA GLU A 78 6.77 -1.44 -0.58
C GLU A 78 6.52 -2.66 0.31
N ARG A 79 5.77 -2.50 1.40
CA ARG A 79 5.39 -3.64 2.27
C ARG A 79 4.37 -4.56 1.62
N ILE A 80 3.45 -4.01 0.84
CA ILE A 80 2.40 -4.78 0.17
C ILE A 80 2.93 -5.43 -1.09
N VAL A 81 3.65 -4.67 -1.90
CA VAL A 81 4.23 -5.10 -3.18
C VAL A 81 5.72 -4.74 -3.20
N PRO A 82 6.59 -5.53 -2.53
CA PRO A 82 8.02 -5.24 -2.50
C PRO A 82 8.60 -5.06 -3.90
N ASN A 83 9.45 -4.06 -4.09
CA ASN A 83 10.02 -3.65 -5.38
C ASN A 83 8.96 -3.28 -6.44
N GLY A 84 7.74 -2.92 -6.03
CA GLY A 84 6.75 -2.33 -6.89
C GLY A 84 7.12 -0.90 -7.27
N ILE A 85 6.72 -0.48 -8.47
CA ILE A 85 6.95 0.87 -8.98
C ILE A 85 5.60 1.56 -9.11
N VAL A 86 5.40 2.66 -8.40
CA VAL A 86 4.21 3.50 -8.54
C VAL A 86 4.23 4.14 -9.94
N CYS A 87 3.12 4.05 -10.66
CA CYS A 87 3.06 4.46 -12.06
C CYS A 87 1.70 5.06 -12.44
N LEU A 88 1.58 5.47 -13.69
CA LEU A 88 0.34 5.97 -14.30
C LEU A 88 -0.32 7.07 -13.48
N PHE A 89 -1.60 6.95 -13.13
CA PHE A 89 -2.36 8.01 -12.46
C PHE A 89 -1.71 8.54 -11.18
N ASN A 90 -1.07 7.68 -10.40
CA ASN A 90 -0.40 8.09 -9.16
C ASN A 90 0.89 8.84 -9.45
N ALA A 91 1.64 8.45 -10.48
CA ALA A 91 2.83 9.19 -10.92
C ALA A 91 2.42 10.52 -11.56
N TRP A 92 1.36 10.56 -12.35
CA TRP A 92 0.86 11.81 -12.93
C TRP A 92 0.37 12.78 -11.86
N ALA A 93 -0.33 12.30 -10.85
CA ALA A 93 -0.74 13.14 -9.70
C ALA A 93 0.48 13.65 -8.93
N TYR A 94 1.48 12.81 -8.69
CA TYR A 94 2.71 13.19 -8.02
C TYR A 94 3.49 14.28 -8.79
N HIS A 95 3.63 14.12 -10.11
CA HIS A 95 4.30 15.08 -10.99
C HIS A 95 3.41 16.25 -11.42
N GLN A 96 2.20 16.36 -10.87
CA GLN A 96 1.24 17.42 -11.19
C GLN A 96 0.83 17.47 -12.69
N LEU A 97 0.89 16.33 -13.36
CA LEU A 97 0.44 16.17 -14.76
C LEU A 97 -1.07 15.98 -14.87
N SER A 98 -1.75 15.64 -13.78
CA SER A 98 -3.19 15.44 -13.72
C SER A 98 -3.77 15.96 -12.41
N THR A 99 -4.98 16.48 -12.47
CA THR A 99 -5.77 16.88 -11.29
C THR A 99 -6.67 15.77 -10.77
N VAL A 100 -6.73 14.64 -11.48
CA VAL A 100 -7.54 13.48 -11.11
C VAL A 100 -6.92 12.78 -9.89
N VAL A 101 -7.72 12.59 -8.86
CA VAL A 101 -7.35 11.77 -7.70
C VAL A 101 -7.58 10.31 -8.06
N PRO A 102 -6.54 9.48 -8.15
CA PRO A 102 -6.70 8.08 -8.53
C PRO A 102 -7.46 7.30 -7.45
N PRO A 103 -8.44 6.45 -7.83
CA PRO A 103 -9.21 5.65 -6.88
C PRO A 103 -8.41 4.47 -6.30
N SER A 104 -7.33 4.09 -6.96
CA SER A 104 -6.44 3.00 -6.59
C SER A 104 -4.98 3.40 -6.80
N ILE A 105 -4.07 2.66 -6.18
CA ILE A 105 -2.63 2.86 -6.38
C ILE A 105 -2.17 1.96 -7.53
N CYS A 106 -1.74 2.56 -8.63
CA CYS A 106 -1.21 1.85 -9.79
C CYS A 106 0.25 1.44 -9.51
N VAL A 107 0.52 0.14 -9.51
CA VAL A 107 1.85 -0.41 -9.20
C VAL A 107 2.31 -1.34 -10.31
N ALA A 108 3.43 -1.03 -10.94
CA ALA A 108 4.07 -1.88 -11.93
C ALA A 108 5.01 -2.89 -11.28
N ILE A 109 4.97 -4.13 -11.76
CA ILE A 109 5.85 -5.23 -11.37
C ILE A 109 6.32 -6.01 -12.60
N ASP A 110 7.36 -6.85 -12.42
CA ASP A 110 7.82 -7.75 -13.47
C ASP A 110 6.71 -8.72 -13.93
N ALA A 111 6.54 -8.85 -15.24
CA ALA A 111 5.55 -9.72 -15.86
C ALA A 111 5.71 -11.21 -15.48
N LYS A 112 6.90 -11.61 -15.07
CA LYS A 112 7.18 -12.98 -14.58
C LYS A 112 6.77 -13.18 -13.12
N ARG A 113 6.50 -12.12 -12.40
CA ARG A 113 6.15 -12.15 -11.00
C ARG A 113 4.65 -12.31 -10.81
N LYS A 114 4.23 -13.21 -9.92
CA LYS A 114 2.83 -13.36 -9.53
C LYS A 114 2.62 -12.72 -8.16
N VAL A 115 1.71 -11.77 -8.09
CA VAL A 115 1.26 -11.15 -6.84
C VAL A 115 -0.26 -11.28 -6.78
N VAL A 116 -0.76 -11.77 -5.67
CA VAL A 116 -2.20 -11.84 -5.40
C VAL A 116 -2.49 -10.83 -4.30
N ILE A 117 -3.31 -9.85 -4.62
CA ILE A 117 -3.75 -8.82 -3.68
C ILE A 117 -5.26 -8.97 -3.51
N PRO A 118 -5.78 -8.98 -2.28
CA PRO A 118 -7.22 -8.98 -2.04
C PRO A 118 -7.89 -7.77 -2.70
N SER A 119 -9.09 -7.96 -3.24
CA SER A 119 -9.88 -6.89 -3.86
C SER A 119 -10.24 -5.74 -2.92
N THR A 120 -10.12 -5.97 -1.61
CA THR A 120 -10.32 -4.93 -0.58
C THR A 120 -9.18 -3.92 -0.49
N VAL A 121 -8.01 -4.22 -1.11
CA VAL A 121 -6.85 -3.32 -1.12
C VAL A 121 -6.90 -2.51 -2.40
N PRO A 122 -6.91 -1.17 -2.35
CA PRO A 122 -7.03 -0.32 -3.54
C PRO A 122 -5.68 -0.23 -4.29
N ILE A 123 -5.18 -1.36 -4.77
CA ILE A 123 -3.96 -1.46 -5.57
C ILE A 123 -4.30 -2.17 -6.88
N GLU A 124 -3.93 -1.54 -7.99
CA GLU A 124 -3.95 -2.11 -9.34
C GLU A 124 -2.56 -2.51 -9.79
N ILE A 125 -2.41 -3.76 -10.22
CA ILE A 125 -1.12 -4.29 -10.67
C ILE A 125 -1.01 -4.21 -12.19
N TYR A 126 0.10 -3.59 -12.64
CA TYR A 126 0.52 -3.51 -14.03
C TYR A 126 1.73 -4.40 -14.26
N TYR A 127 1.66 -5.28 -15.23
CA TYR A 127 2.73 -6.22 -15.55
C TYR A 127 3.61 -5.65 -16.66
N TRP A 128 4.87 -5.37 -16.33
CA TRP A 128 5.83 -4.81 -17.27
C TRP A 128 6.97 -5.79 -17.55
N LYS A 129 7.59 -5.67 -18.74
CA LYS A 129 8.82 -6.36 -19.03
C LYS A 129 9.95 -5.80 -18.17
N LYS A 130 10.95 -6.62 -17.87
CA LYS A 130 12.07 -6.27 -17.00
C LYS A 130 12.77 -4.97 -17.46
N GLU A 131 13.01 -4.84 -18.75
CA GLU A 131 13.65 -3.65 -19.33
C GLU A 131 12.90 -2.36 -19.00
N ASN A 132 11.57 -2.43 -18.90
CA ASN A 132 10.73 -1.30 -18.56
C ASN A 132 10.70 -0.97 -17.06
N LEU A 133 11.21 -1.83 -16.19
CA LEU A 133 11.30 -1.61 -14.75
C LEU A 133 12.64 -1.01 -14.31
N GLU A 134 13.60 -0.91 -15.24
CA GLU A 134 14.94 -0.39 -14.97
C GLU A 134 15.13 1.04 -15.51
N PHE A 135 14.25 1.50 -16.39
CA PHE A 135 14.37 2.78 -17.07
C PHE A 135 13.30 3.79 -16.60
N GLY A 136 13.71 5.04 -16.40
CA GLY A 136 12.79 6.13 -16.05
C GLY A 136 12.15 5.95 -14.67
N ILE A 137 12.91 5.48 -13.68
CA ILE A 137 12.45 5.25 -12.31
C ILE A 137 13.28 6.08 -11.35
N THR A 138 12.60 6.72 -10.42
CA THR A 138 13.21 7.52 -9.35
C THR A 138 12.66 7.12 -7.99
N ASP A 139 13.40 7.43 -6.93
CA ASP A 139 12.92 7.30 -5.57
C ASP A 139 12.19 8.58 -5.16
N ALA A 140 11.05 8.41 -4.52
CA ALA A 140 10.23 9.49 -4.00
C ALA A 140 9.77 9.20 -2.57
N GLU A 141 9.41 10.25 -1.85
CA GLU A 141 8.73 10.13 -0.58
C GLU A 141 7.31 10.64 -0.72
N ILE A 142 6.34 9.78 -0.50
CA ILE A 142 4.92 10.12 -0.59
C ILE A 142 4.25 9.80 0.76
N SER A 143 3.73 10.82 1.42
CA SER A 143 3.10 10.73 2.75
C SER A 143 3.95 10.02 3.82
N GLY A 144 5.27 10.23 3.79
CA GLY A 144 6.22 9.63 4.73
C GLY A 144 6.67 8.21 4.36
N PHE A 145 6.26 7.69 3.19
CA PHE A 145 6.70 6.39 2.69
C PHE A 145 7.66 6.56 1.51
N LYS A 146 8.80 5.87 1.58
CA LYS A 146 9.71 5.77 0.44
C LYS A 146 9.12 4.83 -0.59
N VAL A 147 8.98 5.31 -1.81
CA VAL A 147 8.43 4.56 -2.93
C VAL A 147 9.30 4.74 -4.17
N ARG A 148 9.35 3.73 -5.01
CA ARG A 148 9.87 3.86 -6.36
C ARG A 148 8.74 4.31 -7.27
N ILE A 149 8.99 5.30 -8.10
CA ILE A 149 7.98 5.91 -8.97
C ILE A 149 8.57 6.18 -10.35
N THR A 150 7.73 6.19 -11.39
CA THR A 150 8.17 6.64 -12.72
C THR A 150 8.53 8.12 -12.67
N ASP A 151 9.65 8.50 -13.30
CA ASP A 151 10.05 9.90 -13.43
C ASP A 151 9.08 10.68 -14.34
N LEU A 152 9.28 11.99 -14.45
CA LEU A 152 8.41 12.89 -15.20
C LEU A 152 8.33 12.49 -16.68
N GLU A 153 9.49 12.30 -17.32
CA GLU A 153 9.61 11.99 -18.74
C GLU A 153 8.95 10.65 -19.07
N ARG A 154 9.21 9.65 -18.24
CA ARG A 154 8.58 8.34 -18.36
C ARG A 154 7.07 8.42 -18.16
N SER A 155 6.61 9.21 -17.21
CA SER A 155 5.19 9.37 -16.93
C SER A 155 4.44 9.98 -18.11
N VAL A 156 5.05 10.94 -18.83
CA VAL A 156 4.49 11.48 -20.09
C VAL A 156 4.46 10.41 -21.19
N CYS A 157 5.53 9.64 -21.36
CA CYS A 157 5.57 8.55 -22.34
C CYS A 157 4.51 7.48 -22.05
N ASP A 158 4.32 7.14 -20.77
CA ASP A 158 3.32 6.17 -20.35
C ASP A 158 1.88 6.70 -20.57
N ALA A 159 1.62 8.00 -20.44
CA ALA A 159 0.33 8.60 -20.77
C ALA A 159 -0.01 8.37 -22.26
N VAL A 160 0.93 8.62 -23.15
CA VAL A 160 0.74 8.38 -24.59
C VAL A 160 0.54 6.90 -24.90
N LYS A 161 1.33 6.03 -24.28
CA LYS A 161 1.28 4.57 -24.46
C LYS A 161 -0.05 3.96 -24.01
N TYR A 162 -0.56 4.42 -22.88
CA TYR A 162 -1.77 3.86 -22.27
C TYR A 162 -3.06 4.61 -22.66
N ARG A 163 -3.00 5.64 -23.52
CA ARG A 163 -4.15 6.49 -23.89
C ARG A 163 -5.42 5.71 -24.23
N ASN A 164 -5.30 4.58 -24.94
CA ASN A 164 -6.46 3.77 -25.36
C ASN A 164 -7.09 2.95 -24.21
N LYS A 165 -6.38 2.78 -23.11
CA LYS A 165 -6.87 2.04 -21.93
C LYS A 165 -7.41 2.96 -20.85
N ILE A 166 -6.93 4.19 -20.81
CA ILE A 166 -7.13 5.11 -19.69
C ILE A 166 -8.10 6.23 -20.09
N GLY A 167 -8.29 6.44 -21.41
CA GLY A 167 -8.94 7.64 -21.93
C GLY A 167 -7.98 8.84 -21.97
N LEU A 168 -8.20 9.75 -22.88
CA LEU A 168 -7.58 11.07 -22.93
C LEU A 168 -8.71 12.06 -22.65
N ASP A 169 -8.92 12.35 -21.41
CA ASP A 169 -9.76 13.48 -20.99
C ASP A 169 -8.91 14.56 -20.36
#